data_d6e736db6b42cead9a2c9217760a8eab
#
_entry.id   d6e736db6b42cead9a2c9217760a8eab
#
_cell.length_a   1.000
_cell.length_b   1.000
_cell.length_c   1.000
_cell.angle_alpha   90.00
_cell.angle_beta   90.00
_cell.angle_gamma   90.00
#
_symmetry.space_group_name_H-M   'P 1'
#
loop_
_entity.id
_entity.type
_entity.pdbx_description
1 polymer ?
#
loop_
_entity_poly.entity_id
_entity_poly.type
_entity_poly.pdbx_seq_one_letter_code
_entity_poly.pdbx_strand_id
1 'polypeptide(L)'
;GLFKGFPPERLQQLVTGSQVASFEANEVIAHHGAEATHLGVVLSGNVTASVAADDGSRQELGQLKAGDTFSEMALMTGDAVVADFIAESHCEILLIPVSLFQSVIVAEPGAVQHISRTITERMKLVMSDPAKATATLGKGNDPYGLQLKGERPEKILVINCGSSSLKYSFYDTTDESRHAHGQVERI
;
A
#
# COMPACT_ATOMS: atom_id res chain seq x y z
N GLY A 1 -7.10 -2.26 -17.68
CA GLY A 1 -7.58 -1.45 -16.55
C GLY A 1 -8.36 -2.29 -15.56
N LEU A 2 -8.62 -1.75 -14.39
CA LEU A 2 -9.24 -2.41 -13.24
C LEU A 2 -10.55 -3.15 -13.59
N PHE A 3 -11.41 -2.55 -14.39
CA PHE A 3 -12.75 -3.05 -14.71
C PHE A 3 -12.81 -3.94 -15.96
N LYS A 4 -11.65 -4.30 -16.50
CA LYS A 4 -11.60 -5.15 -17.69
C LYS A 4 -12.13 -6.56 -17.38
N GLY A 5 -13.15 -6.99 -18.10
CA GLY A 5 -13.75 -8.33 -17.93
C GLY A 5 -14.85 -8.42 -16.87
N PHE A 6 -15.23 -7.30 -16.26
CA PHE A 6 -16.36 -7.28 -15.33
C PHE A 6 -17.67 -7.60 -16.04
N PRO A 7 -18.53 -8.47 -15.45
CA PRO A 7 -19.89 -8.65 -15.93
C PRO A 7 -20.69 -7.32 -15.87
N PRO A 8 -21.64 -7.08 -16.80
CA PRO A 8 -22.43 -5.84 -16.84
C PRO A 8 -23.15 -5.54 -15.52
N GLU A 9 -23.66 -6.57 -14.85
CA GLU A 9 -24.39 -6.44 -13.58
C GLU A 9 -23.48 -5.89 -12.47
N ARG A 10 -22.21 -6.30 -12.43
CA ARG A 10 -21.22 -5.82 -11.46
C ARG A 10 -20.80 -4.37 -11.75
N LEU A 11 -20.63 -4.03 -13.03
CA LEU A 11 -20.39 -2.65 -13.43
C LEU A 11 -21.56 -1.75 -13.03
N GLN A 12 -22.79 -2.21 -13.22
CA GLN A 12 -23.99 -1.46 -12.81
C GLN A 12 -24.04 -1.27 -11.29
N GLN A 13 -23.71 -2.28 -10.50
CA GLN A 13 -23.61 -2.17 -9.03
C GLN A 13 -22.59 -1.12 -8.62
N LEU A 14 -21.41 -1.12 -9.25
CA LEU A 14 -20.36 -0.11 -8.97
C LEU A 14 -20.84 1.29 -9.34
N VAL A 15 -21.42 1.49 -10.51
CA VAL A 15 -21.91 2.82 -10.95
C VAL A 15 -23.01 3.32 -10.03
N THR A 16 -23.96 2.45 -9.66
CA THR A 16 -25.11 2.87 -8.82
C THR A 16 -24.71 3.15 -7.39
N GLY A 17 -23.74 2.43 -6.84
CA GLY A 17 -23.34 2.54 -5.45
C GLY A 17 -22.09 3.40 -5.20
N SER A 18 -21.51 4.00 -6.23
CA SER A 18 -20.35 4.90 -6.13
C SER A 18 -20.76 6.35 -6.35
N GLN A 19 -19.89 7.28 -5.93
CA GLN A 19 -20.09 8.72 -6.08
C GLN A 19 -18.98 9.33 -6.92
N VAL A 20 -19.33 10.27 -7.81
CA VAL A 20 -18.35 11.14 -8.47
C VAL A 20 -18.22 12.41 -7.63
N ALA A 21 -16.98 12.74 -7.25
CA ALA A 21 -16.64 13.98 -6.56
C ALA A 21 -15.67 14.78 -7.42
N SER A 22 -15.85 16.12 -7.40
CA SER A 22 -14.99 17.07 -8.08
C SER A 22 -14.06 17.73 -7.07
N PHE A 23 -12.81 17.93 -7.45
CA PHE A 23 -11.79 18.60 -6.65
C PHE A 23 -11.10 19.67 -7.49
N GLU A 24 -10.88 20.83 -6.88
CA GLU A 24 -10.12 21.91 -7.51
C GLU A 24 -8.61 21.73 -7.30
N ALA A 25 -7.82 22.46 -8.07
CA ALA A 25 -6.36 22.40 -7.95
C ALA A 25 -5.90 22.70 -6.51
N ASN A 26 -4.96 21.89 -6.00
CA ASN A 26 -4.41 21.87 -4.64
C ASN A 26 -5.38 21.37 -3.55
N GLU A 27 -6.55 20.87 -3.87
CA GLU A 27 -7.39 20.20 -2.89
C GLU A 27 -6.86 18.80 -2.58
N VAL A 28 -6.90 18.42 -1.30
CA VAL A 28 -6.51 17.10 -0.84
C VAL A 28 -7.69 16.15 -0.96
N ILE A 29 -7.54 15.11 -1.75
CA ILE A 29 -8.56 14.09 -2.01
C ILE A 29 -8.56 13.03 -0.91
N ALA A 30 -7.38 12.61 -0.46
CA ALA A 30 -7.20 11.71 0.67
C ALA A 30 -5.92 12.04 1.43
N HIS A 31 -5.96 11.98 2.76
CA HIS A 31 -4.83 12.31 3.62
C HIS A 31 -3.99 11.10 3.98
N HIS A 32 -2.68 11.27 4.01
CA HIS A 32 -1.75 10.32 4.62
C HIS A 32 -2.17 10.04 6.07
N GLY A 33 -2.15 8.77 6.46
CA GLY A 33 -2.51 8.33 7.81
C GLY A 33 -4.02 8.24 8.10
N ALA A 34 -4.88 8.67 7.16
CA ALA A 34 -6.33 8.53 7.31
C ALA A 34 -6.78 7.09 7.03
N GLU A 35 -7.95 6.73 7.57
CA GLU A 35 -8.62 5.47 7.23
C GLU A 35 -9.12 5.52 5.77
N ALA A 36 -8.88 4.45 5.02
CA ALA A 36 -9.36 4.32 3.66
C ALA A 36 -10.83 3.88 3.65
N THR A 37 -11.73 4.79 3.31
CA THR A 37 -13.18 4.53 3.21
C THR A 37 -13.65 4.25 1.79
N HIS A 38 -12.85 4.64 0.79
CA HIS A 38 -13.17 4.50 -0.63
C HIS A 38 -11.93 4.13 -1.45
N LEU A 39 -12.15 3.34 -2.50
CA LEU A 39 -11.21 3.28 -3.62
C LEU A 39 -11.43 4.51 -4.50
N GLY A 40 -10.41 5.29 -4.75
CA GLY A 40 -10.45 6.38 -5.71
C GLY A 40 -10.06 5.92 -7.12
N VAL A 41 -10.83 6.35 -8.12
CA VAL A 41 -10.49 6.18 -9.55
C VAL A 41 -10.50 7.55 -10.21
N VAL A 42 -9.39 7.96 -10.79
CA VAL A 42 -9.29 9.23 -11.51
C VAL A 42 -10.07 9.13 -12.82
N LEU A 43 -11.14 9.92 -12.96
CA LEU A 43 -11.91 9.99 -14.20
C LEU A 43 -11.35 11.06 -15.14
N SER A 44 -10.96 12.22 -14.58
CA SER A 44 -10.33 13.32 -15.33
C SER A 44 -9.36 14.09 -14.44
N GLY A 45 -8.43 14.84 -15.05
CA GLY A 45 -7.40 15.61 -14.36
C GLY A 45 -6.19 14.77 -13.96
N ASN A 46 -5.31 15.36 -13.13
CA ASN A 46 -4.09 14.73 -12.61
C ASN A 46 -4.05 14.86 -11.08
N VAL A 47 -3.59 13.81 -10.44
CA VAL A 47 -3.47 13.73 -8.98
C VAL A 47 -2.02 13.38 -8.63
N THR A 48 -1.43 14.10 -7.67
CA THR A 48 -0.10 13.79 -7.13
C THR A 48 -0.22 13.04 -5.81
N ALA A 49 0.50 11.91 -5.71
CA ALA A 49 0.73 11.22 -4.45
C ALA A 49 2.01 11.76 -3.81
N SER A 50 1.94 12.25 -2.57
CA SER A 50 3.09 12.81 -1.86
C SER A 50 3.05 12.49 -0.37
N VAL A 51 4.22 12.49 0.27
CA VAL A 51 4.36 12.39 1.73
C VAL A 51 5.12 13.58 2.26
N ALA A 52 4.82 13.99 3.50
CA ALA A 52 5.61 14.99 4.19
C ALA A 52 6.94 14.38 4.62
N ALA A 53 8.06 15.04 4.31
CA ALA A 53 9.37 14.69 4.82
C ALA A 53 9.61 15.34 6.19
N ASP A 54 10.60 14.81 6.95
CA ASP A 54 10.92 15.28 8.31
C ASP A 54 11.33 16.77 8.36
N ASP A 55 11.83 17.31 7.26
CA ASP A 55 12.22 18.73 7.11
C ASP A 55 11.06 19.67 6.76
N GLY A 56 9.84 19.14 6.69
CA GLY A 56 8.63 19.86 6.31
C GLY A 56 8.45 20.03 4.79
N SER A 57 9.37 19.56 3.97
CA SER A 57 9.18 19.48 2.52
C SER A 57 8.20 18.37 2.16
N ARG A 58 7.69 18.41 0.92
CA ARG A 58 6.87 17.33 0.36
C ARG A 58 7.68 16.52 -0.64
N GLN A 59 7.75 15.23 -0.41
CA GLN A 59 8.33 14.28 -1.36
C GLN A 59 7.22 13.72 -2.25
N GLU A 60 7.29 14.00 -3.54
CA GLU A 60 6.41 13.40 -4.53
C GLU A 60 6.78 11.93 -4.75
N LEU A 61 5.81 11.04 -4.57
CA LEU A 61 5.95 9.60 -4.81
C LEU A 61 5.62 9.24 -6.26
N GLY A 62 4.64 9.93 -6.85
CA GLY A 62 4.25 9.73 -8.24
C GLY A 62 2.98 10.49 -8.60
N GLN A 63 2.65 10.44 -9.88
CA GLN A 63 1.46 11.07 -10.44
C GLN A 63 0.47 10.02 -10.92
N LEU A 64 -0.82 10.34 -10.78
CA LEU A 64 -1.94 9.55 -11.26
C LEU A 64 -2.73 10.36 -12.28
N LYS A 65 -3.17 9.67 -13.32
CA LYS A 65 -3.96 10.23 -14.42
C LYS A 65 -5.26 9.45 -14.63
N ALA A 66 -6.09 9.92 -15.53
CA ALA A 66 -7.35 9.25 -15.85
C ALA A 66 -7.16 7.73 -16.10
N GLY A 67 -7.93 6.93 -15.38
CA GLY A 67 -7.89 5.47 -15.35
C GLY A 67 -7.03 4.87 -14.24
N ASP A 68 -6.21 5.68 -13.54
CA ASP A 68 -5.44 5.22 -12.39
C ASP A 68 -6.31 5.17 -11.11
N THR A 69 -5.89 4.35 -10.16
CA THR A 69 -6.56 4.16 -8.87
C THR A 69 -5.66 4.56 -7.72
N PHE A 70 -6.24 4.82 -6.55
CA PHE A 70 -5.51 5.06 -5.30
C PHE A 70 -6.30 4.54 -4.09
N SER A 71 -5.64 4.44 -2.95
CA SER A 71 -6.11 3.83 -1.69
C SER A 71 -6.31 2.31 -1.76
N GLU A 72 -6.02 1.66 -2.88
CA GLU A 72 -6.18 0.21 -3.03
C GLU A 72 -5.34 -0.59 -2.03
N MET A 73 -4.12 -0.13 -1.71
CA MET A 73 -3.25 -0.81 -0.75
C MET A 73 -3.87 -0.78 0.65
N ALA A 74 -4.28 0.39 1.11
CA ALA A 74 -4.92 0.56 2.41
C ALA A 74 -6.20 -0.28 2.53
N LEU A 75 -7.03 -0.33 1.48
CA LEU A 75 -8.24 -1.14 1.45
C LEU A 75 -7.99 -2.65 1.42
N MET A 76 -6.85 -3.09 0.86
CA MET A 76 -6.47 -4.50 0.80
C MET A 76 -5.86 -4.99 2.13
N THR A 77 -5.07 -4.14 2.80
CA THR A 77 -4.36 -4.50 4.03
C THR A 77 -5.13 -4.15 5.30
N GLY A 78 -6.03 -3.18 5.23
CA GLY A 78 -6.69 -2.59 6.39
C GLY A 78 -5.85 -1.51 7.09
N ASP A 79 -4.72 -1.12 6.49
CA ASP A 79 -3.83 -0.07 7.00
C ASP A 79 -4.34 1.33 6.64
N ALA A 80 -3.66 2.35 7.17
CA ALA A 80 -3.93 3.74 6.81
C ALA A 80 -3.47 4.08 5.38
N VAL A 81 -4.03 5.14 4.83
CA VAL A 81 -3.62 5.71 3.52
C VAL A 81 -2.14 6.13 3.57
N VAL A 82 -1.35 5.67 2.61
CA VAL A 82 0.12 5.77 2.64
C VAL A 82 0.69 7.09 2.13
N ALA A 83 -0.13 7.97 1.56
CA ALA A 83 0.28 9.26 1.00
C ALA A 83 -0.89 10.25 1.01
N ASP A 84 -0.58 11.55 0.95
CA ASP A 84 -1.57 12.54 0.54
C ASP A 84 -1.80 12.43 -0.97
N PHE A 85 -3.07 12.37 -1.39
CA PHE A 85 -3.47 12.46 -2.79
C PHE A 85 -4.04 13.85 -3.03
N ILE A 86 -3.39 14.64 -3.89
CA ILE A 86 -3.67 16.06 -4.11
C ILE A 86 -4.00 16.28 -5.58
N ALA A 87 -5.09 16.98 -5.85
CA ALA A 87 -5.46 17.39 -7.20
C ALA A 87 -4.47 18.44 -7.73
N GLU A 88 -3.82 18.20 -8.88
CA GLU A 88 -2.94 19.18 -9.55
C GLU A 88 -3.73 20.16 -10.42
N SER A 89 -4.87 19.74 -10.89
CA SER A 89 -5.82 20.51 -11.69
C SER A 89 -7.23 20.19 -11.25
N HIS A 90 -8.23 20.77 -11.86
CA HIS A 90 -9.60 20.27 -11.67
C HIS A 90 -9.65 18.77 -11.99
N CYS A 91 -10.13 17.97 -11.05
CA CYS A 91 -10.22 16.52 -11.14
C CYS A 91 -11.63 16.02 -10.86
N GLU A 92 -12.05 15.01 -11.59
CA GLU A 92 -13.21 14.20 -11.24
C GLU A 92 -12.74 12.81 -10.77
N ILE A 93 -13.20 12.42 -9.61
CA ILE A 93 -12.82 11.16 -8.95
C ILE A 93 -14.07 10.32 -8.72
N LEU A 94 -14.05 9.07 -9.18
CA LEU A 94 -15.05 8.08 -8.78
C LEU A 94 -14.62 7.50 -7.43
N LEU A 95 -15.46 7.70 -6.41
CA LEU A 95 -15.28 7.17 -5.08
C LEU A 95 -16.12 5.91 -4.91
N ILE A 96 -15.47 4.76 -4.86
CA ILE A 96 -16.11 3.45 -4.67
C ILE A 96 -16.01 3.08 -3.20
N PRO A 97 -17.13 2.96 -2.46
CA PRO A 97 -17.11 2.63 -1.03
C PRO A 97 -16.42 1.31 -0.74
N VAL A 98 -15.78 1.19 0.43
CA VAL A 98 -15.10 -0.04 0.87
C VAL A 98 -16.00 -1.28 0.80
N SER A 99 -17.30 -1.14 1.07
CA SER A 99 -18.27 -2.23 0.95
C SER A 99 -18.39 -2.79 -0.48
N LEU A 100 -18.42 -1.91 -1.48
CA LEU A 100 -18.41 -2.33 -2.90
C LEU A 100 -17.04 -2.81 -3.35
N PHE A 101 -15.97 -2.21 -2.85
CA PHE A 101 -14.63 -2.71 -3.09
C PHE A 101 -14.51 -4.17 -2.66
N GLN A 102 -14.94 -4.52 -1.46
CA GLN A 102 -14.88 -5.86 -0.91
C GLN A 102 -15.85 -6.83 -1.61
N SER A 103 -17.12 -6.41 -1.83
CA SER A 103 -18.14 -7.32 -2.34
C SER A 103 -18.13 -7.49 -3.86
N VAL A 104 -17.63 -6.49 -4.60
CA VAL A 104 -17.68 -6.51 -6.07
C VAL A 104 -16.28 -6.60 -6.68
N ILE A 105 -15.33 -5.74 -6.26
CA ILE A 105 -14.00 -5.68 -6.89
C ILE A 105 -13.14 -6.86 -6.44
N VAL A 106 -13.05 -7.12 -5.13
CA VAL A 106 -12.23 -8.23 -4.60
C VAL A 106 -12.79 -9.61 -5.02
N ALA A 107 -14.09 -9.70 -5.31
CA ALA A 107 -14.71 -10.92 -5.84
C ALA A 107 -14.32 -11.23 -7.29
N GLU A 108 -13.66 -10.30 -8.01
CA GLU A 108 -13.22 -10.49 -9.40
C GLU A 108 -11.71 -10.77 -9.45
N PRO A 109 -11.26 -12.00 -9.77
CA PRO A 109 -9.85 -12.37 -9.78
C PRO A 109 -8.98 -11.47 -10.67
N GLY A 110 -9.52 -11.04 -11.82
CA GLY A 110 -8.83 -10.15 -12.75
C GLY A 110 -8.58 -8.76 -12.16
N ALA A 111 -9.49 -8.25 -11.33
CA ALA A 111 -9.32 -6.98 -10.63
C ALA A 111 -8.26 -7.09 -9.54
N VAL A 112 -8.29 -8.15 -8.73
CA VAL A 112 -7.28 -8.41 -7.68
C VAL A 112 -5.89 -8.52 -8.29
N GLN A 113 -5.75 -9.26 -9.41
CA GLN A 113 -4.48 -9.37 -10.13
C GLN A 113 -4.01 -8.01 -10.65
N HIS A 114 -4.91 -7.18 -11.18
CA HIS A 114 -4.59 -5.83 -11.66
C HIS A 114 -4.11 -4.95 -10.51
N ILE A 115 -4.83 -4.92 -9.38
CA ILE A 115 -4.47 -4.16 -8.17
C ILE A 115 -3.08 -4.60 -7.67
N SER A 116 -2.86 -5.89 -7.48
CA SER A 116 -1.58 -6.43 -6.99
C SER A 116 -0.41 -6.02 -7.88
N ARG A 117 -0.59 -6.07 -9.21
CA ARG A 117 0.42 -5.61 -10.16
C ARG A 117 0.67 -4.11 -10.04
N THR A 118 -0.38 -3.29 -9.97
CA THR A 118 -0.28 -1.83 -9.85
C THR A 118 0.46 -1.44 -8.56
N ILE A 119 0.11 -2.04 -7.43
CA ILE A 119 0.81 -1.83 -6.15
C ILE A 119 2.29 -2.20 -6.29
N THR A 120 2.59 -3.39 -6.84
CA THR A 120 3.97 -3.85 -7.01
C THR A 120 4.80 -2.92 -7.90
N GLU A 121 4.24 -2.44 -9.01
CA GLU A 121 4.91 -1.51 -9.93
C GLU A 121 5.19 -0.17 -9.25
N ARG A 122 4.23 0.39 -8.51
CA ARG A 122 4.41 1.63 -7.75
C ARG A 122 5.44 1.49 -6.64
N MET A 123 5.40 0.40 -5.88
CA MET A 123 6.39 0.12 -4.84
C MET A 123 7.80 0.01 -5.41
N LYS A 124 7.98 -0.64 -6.56
CA LYS A 124 9.29 -0.70 -7.23
C LYS A 124 9.81 0.70 -7.60
N LEU A 125 8.94 1.58 -8.12
CA LEU A 125 9.33 2.95 -8.47
C LEU A 125 9.73 3.76 -7.23
N VAL A 126 8.97 3.65 -6.13
CA VAL A 126 9.29 4.31 -4.86
C VAL A 126 10.62 3.78 -4.30
N MET A 127 10.79 2.45 -4.25
CA MET A 127 12.00 1.82 -3.68
C MET A 127 13.25 2.00 -4.55
N SER A 128 13.11 2.30 -5.85
CA SER A 128 14.25 2.59 -6.73
C SER A 128 14.86 3.98 -6.51
N ASP A 129 14.14 4.88 -5.82
CA ASP A 129 14.60 6.22 -5.47
C ASP A 129 14.85 6.29 -3.96
N PRO A 130 16.12 6.46 -3.50
CA PRO A 130 16.44 6.49 -2.09
C PRO A 130 15.71 7.57 -1.29
N ALA A 131 15.45 8.74 -1.89
CA ALA A 131 14.73 9.82 -1.24
C ALA A 131 13.26 9.45 -1.03
N LYS A 132 12.61 8.88 -2.03
CA LYS A 132 11.23 8.40 -1.95
C LYS A 132 11.10 7.23 -0.97
N ALA A 133 12.03 6.28 -1.03
CA ALA A 133 12.06 5.15 -0.12
C ALA A 133 12.19 5.63 1.34
N THR A 134 13.10 6.57 1.64
CA THR A 134 13.28 7.13 2.98
C THR A 134 12.03 7.88 3.45
N ALA A 135 11.40 8.68 2.59
CA ALA A 135 10.21 9.43 2.92
C ALA A 135 8.99 8.52 3.17
N THR A 136 8.86 7.43 2.38
CA THR A 136 7.76 6.47 2.52
C THR A 136 7.95 5.55 3.73
N LEU A 137 9.18 5.06 3.94
CA LEU A 137 9.50 4.15 5.04
C LEU A 137 9.65 4.88 6.38
N GLY A 138 9.95 6.19 6.35
CA GLY A 138 10.17 7.03 7.53
C GLY A 138 11.21 6.45 8.50
N LYS A 139 11.73 7.26 9.39
CA LYS A 139 12.42 6.73 10.57
C LYS A 139 11.36 6.20 11.54
N GLY A 140 10.99 4.94 11.41
CA GLY A 140 10.02 4.29 12.30
C GLY A 140 8.75 3.76 11.64
N ASN A 141 8.51 4.07 10.36
CA ASN A 141 7.34 3.54 9.67
C ASN A 141 7.71 2.23 8.95
N ASP A 142 7.23 1.13 9.47
CA ASP A 142 7.37 -0.21 8.88
C ASP A 142 6.21 -0.45 7.91
N PRO A 143 6.42 -0.36 6.58
CA PRO A 143 5.34 -0.46 5.59
C PRO A 143 4.70 -1.85 5.54
N TYR A 144 5.30 -2.81 6.22
CA TYR A 144 4.79 -4.19 6.30
C TYR A 144 4.24 -4.54 7.68
N GLY A 145 4.20 -3.59 8.63
CA GLY A 145 3.77 -3.84 10.00
C GLY A 145 4.68 -4.83 10.75
N LEU A 146 5.90 -5.07 10.26
CA LEU A 146 6.82 -6.04 10.81
C LEU A 146 7.54 -5.54 12.06
N GLN A 147 7.40 -4.25 12.37
CA GLN A 147 8.04 -3.58 13.53
C GLN A 147 9.52 -3.99 13.72
N LEU A 148 10.26 -4.17 12.63
CA LEU A 148 11.64 -4.67 12.62
C LEU A 148 12.65 -3.66 13.15
N LYS A 149 12.25 -2.41 13.48
CA LYS A 149 13.10 -1.45 14.16
C LYS A 149 12.76 -1.44 15.64
N GLY A 150 13.69 -1.94 16.40
CA GLY A 150 13.69 -2.21 17.81
C GLY A 150 13.42 -1.04 18.75
N GLU A 151 12.23 -0.46 18.71
CA GLU A 151 11.71 0.28 19.85
C GLU A 151 11.15 -0.66 20.94
N ARG A 152 11.01 -1.94 20.62
CA ARG A 152 10.72 -3.00 21.60
C ARG A 152 11.74 -4.11 21.46
N PRO A 153 12.37 -4.51 22.57
CA PRO A 153 13.27 -5.67 22.57
C PRO A 153 12.47 -6.93 22.19
N GLU A 154 12.82 -7.56 21.11
CA GLU A 154 12.19 -8.79 20.64
C GLU A 154 13.20 -9.91 20.58
N LYS A 155 12.73 -11.11 20.91
CA LYS A 155 13.50 -12.33 20.79
C LYS A 155 13.07 -13.06 19.55
N ILE A 156 13.98 -13.17 18.58
CA ILE A 156 13.70 -13.76 17.26
C ILE A 156 14.34 -15.15 17.17
N LEU A 157 13.53 -16.17 16.94
CA LEU A 157 14.00 -17.52 16.62
C LEU A 157 13.90 -17.74 15.10
N VAL A 158 15.03 -17.84 14.44
CA VAL A 158 15.12 -18.17 13.02
C VAL A 158 15.33 -19.68 12.90
N ILE A 159 14.45 -20.35 12.15
CA ILE A 159 14.54 -21.78 11.85
C ILE A 159 14.63 -21.94 10.34
N ASN A 160 15.69 -22.63 9.89
CA ASN A 160 15.87 -22.98 8.49
C ASN A 160 15.88 -24.51 8.35
N CYS A 161 14.86 -25.04 7.67
CA CYS A 161 14.69 -26.48 7.45
C CYS A 161 15.13 -26.85 6.04
N GLY A 162 16.16 -27.68 5.94
CA GLY A 162 16.57 -28.33 4.70
C GLY A 162 16.06 -29.79 4.65
N SER A 163 16.28 -30.48 3.53
CA SER A 163 15.84 -31.87 3.32
C SER A 163 16.44 -32.89 4.30
N SER A 164 17.55 -32.56 4.93
CA SER A 164 18.29 -33.47 5.85
C SER A 164 18.89 -32.76 7.06
N SER A 165 18.59 -31.48 7.24
CA SER A 165 19.09 -30.70 8.37
C SER A 165 18.15 -29.57 8.77
N LEU A 166 18.14 -29.28 10.08
CA LEU A 166 17.47 -28.14 10.67
C LEU A 166 18.53 -27.26 11.33
N LYS A 167 18.58 -25.99 10.93
CA LYS A 167 19.44 -24.97 11.54
C LYS A 167 18.56 -23.98 12.28
N TYR A 168 19.00 -23.57 13.46
CA TYR A 168 18.30 -22.53 14.21
C TYR A 168 19.27 -21.49 14.75
N SER A 169 18.78 -20.26 14.89
CA SER A 169 19.49 -19.16 15.53
C SER A 169 18.50 -18.32 16.35
N PHE A 170 18.89 -17.96 17.56
CA PHE A 170 18.10 -17.16 18.47
C PHE A 170 18.81 -15.84 18.70
N TYR A 171 18.11 -14.73 18.41
CA TYR A 171 18.63 -13.38 18.52
C TYR A 171 17.84 -12.59 19.55
N ASP A 172 18.51 -11.68 20.27
CA ASP A 172 17.88 -10.63 21.03
C ASP A 172 18.17 -9.29 20.31
N THR A 173 17.10 -8.60 19.94
CA THR A 173 17.22 -7.34 19.19
C THR A 173 17.57 -6.15 20.09
N THR A 174 17.55 -6.32 21.42
CA THR A 174 17.93 -5.27 22.38
C THR A 174 19.40 -4.92 22.27
N ASP A 175 20.25 -5.92 22.07
CA ASP A 175 21.71 -5.81 22.04
C ASP A 175 22.32 -6.33 20.73
N GLU A 176 21.46 -6.67 19.74
CA GLU A 176 21.84 -7.25 18.45
C GLU A 176 22.66 -8.55 18.60
N SER A 177 22.55 -9.22 19.74
CA SER A 177 23.33 -10.42 20.04
C SER A 177 22.65 -11.71 19.58
N ARG A 178 23.46 -12.69 19.21
CA ARG A 178 22.99 -14.05 18.94
C ARG A 178 23.21 -14.92 20.18
N HIS A 179 22.14 -15.20 20.92
CA HIS A 179 22.19 -15.94 22.18
C HIS A 179 22.38 -17.45 22.02
N ALA A 180 21.84 -18.01 20.94
CA ALA A 180 21.96 -19.44 20.68
C ALA A 180 21.94 -19.75 19.18
N HIS A 181 22.62 -20.81 18.77
CA HIS A 181 22.54 -21.38 17.44
C HIS A 181 22.87 -22.86 17.48
N GLY A 182 22.33 -23.58 16.54
CA GLY A 182 22.61 -25.02 16.42
C GLY A 182 22.16 -25.58 15.09
N GLN A 183 22.55 -26.82 14.87
CA GLN A 183 22.19 -27.61 13.71
C GLN A 183 21.88 -29.04 14.13
N VAL A 184 20.78 -29.58 13.61
CA VAL A 184 20.41 -30.98 13.74
C VAL A 184 20.52 -31.60 12.35
N GLU A 185 21.32 -32.65 12.20
CA GLU A 185 21.50 -33.37 10.96
C GLU A 185 20.85 -34.73 11.04
N ARG A 186 20.39 -35.23 9.90
CA ARG A 186 19.68 -36.51 9.78
C ARG A 186 18.39 -36.61 10.59
N ILE A 187 17.44 -35.77 10.16
CA ILE A 187 16.05 -35.88 10.63
C ILE A 187 15.31 -36.88 9.72
#